data_20a55ac3a491a89a48a453b2cd501b30
#
_entry.id   20a55ac3a491a89a48a453b2cd501b30
#
_cell.length_a   1.000
_cell.length_b   1.000
_cell.length_c   1.000
_cell.angle_alpha   90.00
_cell.angle_beta   90.00
_cell.angle_gamma   90.00
#
_symmetry.space_group_name_H-M   'P 1'
#
loop_
_entity.id
_entity.type
_entity.pdbx_description
1 polymer ?
#
loop_
_entity_poly.entity_id
_entity_poly.type
_entity_poly.pdbx_seq_one_letter_code
_entity_poly.pdbx_strand_id
1 'polypeptide(L)'
;MPQHYDETFKTQIVRIRLEEGRSIRSIMEEYGMSKASIINWCNEFREECQNNPESQNEYDSMKEIRKLRKEMEELRKENLFLKKAAAFFAKEID
;
A
#
# COMPACT_ATOMS: atom_id res chain seq x y z
N MET A 1 -22.73 -10.87 -15.91
CA MET A 1 -22.18 -12.02 -15.20
C MET A 1 -21.55 -11.61 -13.90
N PRO A 2 -22.02 -12.17 -12.78
CA PRO A 2 -21.28 -11.93 -11.55
C PRO A 2 -19.90 -12.56 -11.66
N GLN A 3 -18.90 -11.75 -11.55
CA GLN A 3 -17.53 -12.24 -11.55
C GLN A 3 -17.25 -12.85 -10.18
N HIS A 4 -16.93 -14.13 -10.18
CA HIS A 4 -16.47 -14.78 -8.96
C HIS A 4 -14.96 -14.61 -8.87
N TYR A 5 -14.54 -13.86 -7.87
CA TYR A 5 -13.11 -13.73 -7.56
C TYR A 5 -12.79 -14.78 -6.49
N ASP A 6 -11.71 -15.53 -6.68
CA ASP A 6 -11.31 -16.49 -5.68
C ASP A 6 -10.71 -15.78 -4.46
N GLU A 7 -10.54 -16.51 -3.36
CA GLU A 7 -10.05 -15.92 -2.12
C GLU A 7 -8.61 -15.45 -2.21
N THR A 8 -7.81 -16.11 -3.02
CA THR A 8 -6.43 -15.69 -3.25
C THR A 8 -6.38 -14.31 -3.87
N PHE A 9 -7.24 -14.08 -4.87
CA PHE A 9 -7.32 -12.78 -5.54
C PHE A 9 -7.81 -11.69 -4.57
N LYS A 10 -8.85 -12.00 -3.79
CA LYS A 10 -9.37 -11.04 -2.80
C LYS A 10 -8.29 -10.65 -1.79
N THR A 11 -7.56 -11.65 -1.28
CA THR A 11 -6.49 -11.42 -0.33
C THR A 11 -5.39 -10.54 -0.94
N GLN A 12 -5.06 -10.77 -2.20
CA GLN A 12 -4.07 -9.97 -2.90
C GLN A 12 -4.50 -8.51 -3.01
N ILE A 13 -5.76 -8.27 -3.37
CA ILE A 13 -6.28 -6.91 -3.49
C ILE A 13 -6.30 -6.19 -2.15
N VAL A 14 -6.74 -6.87 -1.10
CA VAL A 14 -6.74 -6.31 0.26
C VAL A 14 -5.32 -5.95 0.68
N ARG A 15 -4.37 -6.84 0.42
CA ARG A 15 -2.97 -6.61 0.76
C ARG A 15 -2.39 -5.41 0.02
N ILE A 16 -2.67 -5.28 -1.27
CA ILE A 16 -2.21 -4.15 -2.08
C ILE A 16 -2.76 -2.84 -1.52
N ARG A 17 -4.01 -2.83 -1.11
CA ARG A 17 -4.63 -1.63 -0.55
C ARG A 17 -4.11 -1.30 0.84
N LEU A 18 -4.05 -2.28 1.74
CA LEU A 18 -3.72 -2.04 3.14
C LEU A 18 -2.23 -2.04 3.43
N GLU A 19 -1.47 -2.90 2.78
CA GLU A 19 -0.04 -3.03 3.02
C GLU A 19 0.78 -2.08 2.14
N GLU A 20 0.47 -2.04 0.84
CA GLU A 20 1.20 -1.18 -0.09
C GLU A 20 0.64 0.23 -0.14
N GLY A 21 -0.58 0.43 0.31
CA GLY A 21 -1.19 1.75 0.36
C GLY A 21 -1.58 2.32 -0.99
N ARG A 22 -1.80 1.46 -1.99
CA ARG A 22 -2.22 1.92 -3.32
C ARG A 22 -3.60 2.53 -3.26
N SER A 23 -3.84 3.54 -4.09
CA SER A 23 -5.14 4.19 -4.15
C SER A 23 -6.18 3.25 -4.73
N ILE A 24 -7.43 3.43 -4.32
CA ILE A 24 -8.54 2.64 -4.82
C ILE A 24 -8.65 2.80 -6.33
N ARG A 25 -8.50 4.03 -6.83
CA ARG A 25 -8.56 4.32 -8.27
C ARG A 25 -7.50 3.53 -9.05
N SER A 26 -6.29 3.47 -8.55
CA SER A 26 -5.20 2.74 -9.18
C SER A 26 -5.52 1.24 -9.28
N ILE A 27 -6.09 0.67 -8.23
CA ILE A 27 -6.48 -0.74 -8.21
C ILE A 27 -7.63 -0.99 -9.19
N MET A 28 -8.61 -0.09 -9.24
CA MET A 28 -9.73 -0.18 -10.18
C MET A 28 -9.23 -0.21 -11.62
N GLU A 29 -8.31 0.67 -11.95
CA GLU A 29 -7.79 0.78 -13.31
C GLU A 29 -6.96 -0.44 -13.71
N GLU A 30 -6.14 -0.95 -12.80
CA GLU A 30 -5.27 -2.09 -13.10
C GLU A 30 -6.02 -3.40 -13.19
N TYR A 31 -6.95 -3.64 -12.26
CA TYR A 31 -7.61 -4.94 -12.13
C TYR A 31 -9.05 -4.95 -12.65
N GLY A 32 -9.56 -3.81 -13.11
CA GLY A 32 -10.91 -3.73 -13.64
C GLY A 32 -11.99 -3.99 -12.61
N MET A 33 -11.78 -3.61 -11.37
CA MET A 33 -12.70 -3.84 -10.27
C MET A 33 -13.50 -2.60 -9.94
N SER A 34 -14.66 -2.80 -9.30
CA SER A 34 -15.46 -1.69 -8.81
C SER A 34 -14.92 -1.21 -7.47
N LYS A 35 -15.13 0.07 -7.18
CA LYS A 35 -14.77 0.66 -5.91
C LYS A 35 -15.46 -0.05 -4.74
N ALA A 36 -16.73 -0.39 -4.92
CA ALA A 36 -17.52 -1.07 -3.89
C ALA A 36 -16.91 -2.41 -3.50
N SER A 37 -16.44 -3.19 -4.47
CA SER A 37 -15.81 -4.47 -4.20
C SER A 37 -14.56 -4.31 -3.36
N ILE A 38 -13.71 -3.35 -3.71
CA ILE A 38 -12.47 -3.10 -2.99
C ILE A 38 -12.77 -2.70 -1.55
N ILE A 39 -13.70 -1.77 -1.36
CA ILE A 39 -14.09 -1.30 -0.02
C ILE A 39 -14.69 -2.43 0.81
N ASN A 40 -15.60 -3.21 0.23
CA ASN A 40 -16.25 -4.31 0.93
C ASN A 40 -15.24 -5.36 1.38
N TRP A 41 -14.32 -5.73 0.53
CA TRP A 41 -13.31 -6.73 0.87
C TRP A 41 -12.38 -6.24 1.98
N CYS A 42 -12.00 -4.98 1.94
CA CYS A 42 -11.17 -4.39 3.00
C CYS A 42 -11.93 -4.35 4.33
N ASN A 43 -13.22 -4.02 4.29
CA ASN A 43 -14.05 -3.99 5.49
C ASN A 43 -14.25 -5.39 6.07
N GLU A 44 -14.49 -6.39 5.21
CA GLU A 44 -14.60 -7.78 5.65
C GLU A 44 -13.32 -8.24 6.34
N PHE A 45 -12.18 -7.89 5.79
CA PHE A 45 -10.90 -8.24 6.38
C PHE A 45 -10.71 -7.59 7.74
N ARG A 46 -11.08 -6.32 7.87
CA ARG A 46 -10.99 -5.60 9.14
C ARG A 46 -11.88 -6.23 10.20
N GLU A 47 -13.11 -6.60 9.84
CA GLU A 47 -14.04 -7.23 10.76
C GLU A 47 -13.50 -8.57 11.23
N GLU A 48 -12.98 -9.38 10.32
CA GLU A 48 -12.40 -10.65 10.68
C GLU A 48 -11.21 -10.46 11.62
N CYS A 49 -10.38 -9.46 11.37
CA CYS A 49 -9.22 -9.16 12.23
C CYS A 49 -9.64 -8.74 13.63
N GLN A 50 -10.75 -8.02 13.77
CA GLN A 50 -11.26 -7.61 15.07
C GLN A 50 -11.74 -8.79 15.89
N ASN A 51 -12.25 -9.82 15.23
CA ASN A 51 -12.82 -10.98 15.89
C ASN A 51 -11.84 -12.13 16.10
N ASN A 52 -10.68 -12.10 15.47
CA ASN A 52 -9.69 -13.16 15.53
C ASN A 52 -8.31 -12.59 15.88
N PRO A 53 -7.73 -12.97 17.06
CA PRO A 53 -6.44 -12.41 17.49
C PRO A 53 -5.28 -12.67 16.50
N GLU A 54 -5.28 -13.81 15.82
CA GLU A 54 -4.22 -14.11 14.86
C GLU A 54 -4.29 -13.19 13.65
N SER A 55 -5.50 -12.95 13.15
CA SER A 55 -5.73 -12.04 12.03
C SER A 55 -5.45 -10.60 12.44
N GLN A 56 -5.68 -10.25 13.71
CA GLN A 56 -5.38 -8.91 14.20
C GLN A 56 -3.89 -8.61 14.12
N ASN A 57 -3.04 -9.58 14.44
CA ASN A 57 -1.61 -9.42 14.32
C ASN A 57 -1.18 -9.19 12.87
N GLU A 58 -1.80 -9.91 11.94
CA GLU A 58 -1.53 -9.73 10.52
C GLU A 58 -1.94 -8.33 10.05
N TYR A 59 -3.09 -7.86 10.49
CA TYR A 59 -3.58 -6.52 10.15
C TYR A 59 -2.63 -5.44 10.68
N ASP A 60 -2.18 -5.59 11.92
CA ASP A 60 -1.23 -4.65 12.53
C ASP A 60 0.09 -4.64 11.78
N SER A 61 0.56 -5.81 11.34
CA SER A 61 1.77 -5.92 10.54
C SER A 61 1.63 -5.21 9.20
N MET A 62 0.48 -5.32 8.56
CA MET A 62 0.21 -4.62 7.29
C MET A 62 0.28 -3.10 7.46
N LYS A 63 -0.30 -2.59 8.54
CA LYS A 63 -0.24 -1.16 8.85
C LYS A 63 1.19 -0.70 9.06
N GLU A 64 1.97 -1.48 9.79
CA GLU A 64 3.37 -1.16 10.06
C GLU A 64 4.19 -1.17 8.77
N ILE A 65 3.99 -2.16 7.92
CA ILE A 65 4.69 -2.24 6.63
C ILE A 65 4.34 -1.03 5.76
N ARG A 66 3.08 -0.65 5.71
CA ARG A 66 2.65 0.52 4.94
C ARG A 66 3.33 1.79 5.44
N LYS A 67 3.39 1.96 6.75
CA LYS A 67 4.05 3.10 7.38
C LYS A 67 5.53 3.15 7.03
N LEU A 68 6.20 2.00 7.15
CA LEU A 68 7.64 1.90 6.85
C LEU A 68 7.93 2.15 5.36
N ARG A 69 7.08 1.66 4.47
CA ARG A 69 7.24 1.92 3.04
C ARG A 69 7.15 3.41 2.73
N LYS A 70 6.22 4.10 3.37
CA LYS A 70 6.06 5.54 3.19
C LYS A 70 7.29 6.29 3.69
N GLU A 71 7.79 5.92 4.86
CA GLU A 71 8.99 6.53 5.42
C GLU A 71 10.20 6.29 4.53
N MET A 72 10.36 5.08 4.00
CA MET A 72 11.44 4.76 3.08
C MET A 72 11.36 5.59 1.81
N GLU A 73 10.17 5.79 1.28
CA GLU A 73 9.99 6.60 0.08
C GLU A 73 10.39 8.05 0.33
N GLU A 74 9.99 8.60 1.46
CA GLU A 74 10.35 9.96 1.85
C GLU A 74 11.86 10.11 2.03
N LEU A 75 12.49 9.15 2.68
CA LEU A 75 13.94 9.15 2.85
C LEU A 75 14.68 9.03 1.53
N ARG A 76 14.15 8.24 0.61
CA ARG A 76 14.76 8.10 -0.72
C ARG A 76 14.68 9.40 -1.50
N LYS A 77 13.57 10.11 -1.42
CA LYS A 77 13.40 11.41 -2.07
C LYS A 77 14.35 12.44 -1.48
N GLU A 78 14.46 12.47 -0.17
CA GLU A 78 15.38 13.37 0.52
C GLU A 78 16.82 13.07 0.16
N ASN A 79 17.21 11.80 0.11
CA ASN A 79 18.55 11.38 -0.27
C ASN A 79 18.88 11.82 -1.69
N LEU A 80 17.95 11.65 -2.63
CA LEU A 80 18.13 12.07 -4.00
C LEU A 80 18.29 13.59 -4.10
N PHE A 81 17.48 14.34 -3.36
CA PHE A 81 17.57 15.79 -3.33
C PHE A 81 18.95 16.23 -2.82
N LEU A 82 19.41 15.64 -1.71
CA LEU A 82 20.71 15.97 -1.13
C LEU A 82 21.87 15.66 -2.08
N LYS A 83 21.77 14.56 -2.81
CA LYS A 83 22.78 14.22 -3.80
C LYS A 83 22.85 15.23 -4.93
N LYS A 84 21.70 15.67 -5.40
CA LYS A 84 21.61 16.69 -6.46
C LYS A 84 22.12 18.02 -5.98
N ALA A 85 21.78 18.41 -4.76
CA ALA A 85 22.25 19.65 -4.16
C ALA A 85 23.77 19.64 -3.99
N ALA A 86 24.31 18.53 -3.50
CA ALA A 86 25.76 18.39 -3.33
C ALA A 86 26.50 18.51 -4.66
N ALA A 87 25.98 17.87 -5.71
CA ALA A 87 26.56 17.95 -7.04
C ALA A 87 26.54 19.40 -7.59
N PHE A 88 25.43 20.08 -7.34
CA PHE A 88 25.30 21.48 -7.77
C PHE A 88 26.32 22.36 -7.09
N PHE A 89 26.48 22.25 -5.77
CA PHE A 89 27.42 23.08 -5.03
C PHE A 89 28.88 22.70 -5.35
N ALA A 90 29.14 21.45 -5.64
CA ALA A 90 30.47 21.03 -6.05
C ALA A 90 30.93 21.71 -7.35
N LYS A 91 30.02 21.96 -8.26
CA LYS A 91 30.31 22.66 -9.51
C LYS A 91 30.65 24.13 -9.29
N GLU A 92 30.10 24.73 -8.23
CA GLU A 92 30.34 26.15 -7.96
C GLU A 92 31.67 26.42 -7.27
N ILE A 93 32.36 25.41 -6.80
CA ILE A 93 33.58 25.56 -6.03
C ILE A 93 34.82 25.69 -6.91
N ASP A 94 34.70 25.66 -8.19
CA ASP A 94 35.84 25.86 -9.09
C ASP A 94 36.37 27.27 -9.00
#